data_f28a5e6126e3aa05cb1b434afbafc463
#
_entry.id   f28a5e6126e3aa05cb1b434afbafc463
#
_cell.length_a   1.000
_cell.length_b   1.000
_cell.length_c   1.000
_cell.angle_alpha   90.00
_cell.angle_beta   90.00
_cell.angle_gamma   90.00
#
_symmetry.space_group_name_H-M   'P 1'
#
loop_
_entity.id
_entity.type
_entity.pdbx_description
1 polymer ?
#
loop_
_entity_poly.entity_id
_entity_poly.type
_entity_poly.pdbx_seq_one_letter_code
_entity_poly.pdbx_strand_id
1 'polypeptide(L)'
;RIMTKSEKLFERAVKRIPGGVNSPVRAYGAIGEAPRFIERAEGCYIYDVDGNRYIDYIDSWGPMILGHNFPAIRESVLKACEKGLSFGCATEIEVEMAEFICDRIPHVDMIRMVNSGTEAVMSAIRVARGYTGKNKIIKFAGCYHGHSDAMLVSAGSGVMTSGVPDSAGVPKGCTEDTMLAAYNDLGSVETLFQQADGQVAAVIVEAVGANMGVVPPREGFLQGLRALCDQYHALLIFDEVITGFRLAFGGAAQYFGVTPDLVTYGKIIGAGMPVGAYGGRRDVMELVAPAGKVYQAGTLSGNPVAMAAGLTQLKYLYDHQEIYTELEKKGELLYGGMGKIVKEKGLNYQMNYVGSLGSLFFTGQPVVDYVSAKSSDTVAFAEYFKKMLNMGIHMAPSQFEAMFLSAAHTDEIIMETLDAVKLVL
;
A
#
# COMPACT_ATOMS: atom_id res chain seq x y z
N ARG A 1 -19.50 34.24 -0.37
CA ARG A 1 -18.76 33.25 0.47
C ARG A 1 -17.28 33.60 0.49
N ILE A 2 -16.70 33.70 1.68
CA ILE A 2 -15.25 33.93 1.84
C ILE A 2 -14.52 32.62 1.58
N MET A 3 -13.51 32.65 0.70
CA MET A 3 -12.67 31.49 0.42
C MET A 3 -11.80 31.13 1.63
N THR A 4 -11.69 29.85 1.92
CA THR A 4 -10.77 29.31 2.93
C THR A 4 -9.32 29.48 2.48
N LYS A 5 -8.39 29.36 3.42
CA LYS A 5 -6.95 29.37 3.10
C LYS A 5 -6.57 28.16 2.22
N SER A 6 -7.16 26.98 2.47
CA SER A 6 -6.97 25.81 1.61
C SER A 6 -7.41 26.07 0.17
N GLU A 7 -8.58 26.68 -0.04
CA GLU A 7 -9.08 27.01 -1.37
C GLU A 7 -8.12 27.97 -2.11
N LYS A 8 -7.64 29.02 -1.42
CA LYS A 8 -6.65 29.97 -1.99
C LYS A 8 -5.32 29.28 -2.33
N LEU A 9 -4.85 28.37 -1.48
CA LEU A 9 -3.64 27.60 -1.73
C LEU A 9 -3.81 26.68 -2.93
N PHE A 10 -4.96 26.04 -3.06
CA PHE A 10 -5.23 25.18 -4.20
C PHE A 10 -5.26 25.94 -5.53
N GLU A 11 -5.87 27.14 -5.57
CA GLU A 11 -5.81 28.02 -6.74
C GLU A 11 -4.36 28.39 -7.13
N ARG A 12 -3.49 28.59 -6.15
CA ARG A 12 -2.07 28.85 -6.41
C ARG A 12 -1.35 27.58 -6.87
N ALA A 13 -1.67 26.45 -6.26
CA ALA A 13 -1.05 25.17 -6.58
C ALA A 13 -1.29 24.73 -8.01
N VAL A 14 -2.53 24.82 -8.50
CA VAL A 14 -2.88 24.41 -9.88
C VAL A 14 -2.16 25.20 -10.95
N LYS A 15 -1.67 26.39 -10.64
CA LYS A 15 -0.87 27.21 -11.56
C LYS A 15 0.58 26.74 -11.70
N ARG A 16 1.07 25.92 -10.77
CA ARG A 16 2.49 25.53 -10.69
C ARG A 16 2.73 24.03 -10.62
N ILE A 17 1.76 23.27 -10.12
CA ILE A 17 1.84 21.82 -9.95
C ILE A 17 0.71 21.21 -10.76
N PRO A 18 0.96 20.21 -11.61
CA PRO A 18 -0.10 19.56 -12.37
C PRO A 18 -1.25 19.08 -11.46
N GLY A 19 -2.47 19.60 -11.71
CA GLY A 19 -3.63 19.32 -10.86
C GLY A 19 -3.53 19.86 -9.43
N GLY A 20 -2.50 20.64 -9.11
CA GLY A 20 -2.26 21.23 -7.79
C GLY A 20 -1.64 20.28 -6.75
N VAL A 21 -1.25 19.08 -7.14
CA VAL A 21 -0.77 18.04 -6.22
C VAL A 21 0.40 17.25 -6.80
N ASN A 22 1.18 16.62 -5.93
CA ASN A 22 2.29 15.74 -6.31
C ASN A 22 1.89 14.26 -6.37
N SER A 23 0.64 13.94 -6.05
CA SER A 23 0.04 12.61 -6.23
C SER A 23 -1.47 12.77 -6.46
N PRO A 24 -2.05 12.11 -7.50
CA PRO A 24 -3.37 12.47 -8.03
C PRO A 24 -4.53 12.48 -7.03
N VAL A 25 -4.60 11.48 -6.15
CA VAL A 25 -5.73 11.34 -5.22
C VAL A 25 -5.84 12.50 -4.22
N ARG A 26 -4.74 13.19 -3.95
CA ARG A 26 -4.68 14.35 -3.04
C ARG A 26 -5.50 15.56 -3.50
N ALA A 27 -5.88 15.60 -4.78
CA ALA A 27 -6.66 16.70 -5.35
C ALA A 27 -8.16 16.65 -5.06
N TYR A 28 -8.66 15.59 -4.42
CA TYR A 28 -10.09 15.33 -4.19
C TYR A 28 -10.93 15.31 -5.48
N GLY A 29 -10.32 14.83 -6.58
CA GLY A 29 -10.99 14.82 -7.88
C GLY A 29 -12.31 14.04 -7.89
N ALA A 30 -12.38 12.93 -7.18
CA ALA A 30 -13.59 12.12 -7.05
C ALA A 30 -14.65 12.76 -6.13
N ILE A 31 -14.29 13.76 -5.33
CA ILE A 31 -15.16 14.40 -4.34
C ILE A 31 -15.79 15.69 -4.89
N GLY A 32 -15.07 16.41 -5.74
CA GLY A 32 -15.54 17.66 -6.33
C GLY A 32 -15.42 18.87 -5.41
N GLU A 33 -14.55 18.81 -4.41
CA GLU A 33 -14.19 19.93 -3.53
C GLU A 33 -12.69 20.18 -3.57
N ALA A 34 -12.27 21.38 -3.13
CA ALA A 34 -10.85 21.66 -2.94
C ALA A 34 -10.29 20.84 -1.77
N PRO A 35 -9.08 20.30 -1.91
CA PRO A 35 -8.48 19.54 -0.84
C PRO A 35 -8.17 20.40 0.38
N ARG A 36 -8.19 19.82 1.56
CA ARG A 36 -7.67 20.45 2.77
C ARG A 36 -6.14 20.42 2.73
N PHE A 37 -5.52 21.57 2.97
CA PHE A 37 -4.07 21.69 3.06
C PHE A 37 -3.67 21.49 4.52
N ILE A 38 -2.82 20.49 4.78
CA ILE A 38 -2.45 20.10 6.13
C ILE A 38 -1.16 20.82 6.56
N GLU A 39 -1.17 21.39 7.76
CA GLU A 39 -0.07 22.12 8.34
C GLU A 39 0.78 21.28 9.29
N ARG A 40 0.14 20.43 10.08
CA ARG A 40 0.80 19.56 11.07
C ARG A 40 -0.06 18.34 11.39
N ALA A 41 0.58 17.38 12.03
CA ALA A 41 -0.08 16.15 12.47
C ALA A 41 0.53 15.65 13.76
N GLU A 42 -0.28 15.03 14.63
CA GLU A 42 0.15 14.46 15.88
C GLU A 42 -0.79 13.34 16.32
N GLY A 43 -0.24 12.18 16.70
CA GLY A 43 -1.05 11.02 17.06
C GLY A 43 -1.95 10.60 15.89
N CYS A 44 -3.25 10.48 16.14
CA CYS A 44 -4.23 10.16 15.10
C CYS A 44 -4.90 11.39 14.47
N TYR A 45 -4.35 12.59 14.69
CA TYR A 45 -4.94 13.84 14.21
C TYR A 45 -4.08 14.51 13.15
N ILE A 46 -4.76 15.11 12.17
CA ILE A 46 -4.18 16.07 11.24
C ILE A 46 -4.88 17.41 11.39
N TYR A 47 -4.15 18.49 11.13
CA TYR A 47 -4.61 19.86 11.32
C TYR A 47 -4.41 20.64 10.03
N ASP A 48 -5.48 21.25 9.51
CA ASP A 48 -5.39 22.02 8.30
C ASP A 48 -4.92 23.46 8.55
N VAL A 49 -4.60 24.15 7.47
CA VAL A 49 -4.12 25.55 7.52
C VAL A 49 -5.19 26.56 7.93
N ASP A 50 -6.44 26.15 8.00
CA ASP A 50 -7.57 26.96 8.48
C ASP A 50 -7.88 26.71 9.96
N GLY A 51 -7.08 25.90 10.65
CA GLY A 51 -7.19 25.63 12.08
C GLY A 51 -8.16 24.49 12.44
N ASN A 52 -8.63 23.72 11.46
CA ASN A 52 -9.51 22.59 11.72
C ASN A 52 -8.68 21.34 12.05
N ARG A 53 -9.18 20.56 13.01
CA ARG A 53 -8.62 19.27 13.39
C ARG A 53 -9.48 18.13 12.84
N TYR A 54 -8.84 17.09 12.34
CA TYR A 54 -9.49 15.88 11.85
C TYR A 54 -8.92 14.64 12.51
N ILE A 55 -9.78 13.67 12.85
CA ILE A 55 -9.33 12.29 13.08
C ILE A 55 -8.90 11.74 11.73
N ASP A 56 -7.67 11.26 11.64
CA ASP A 56 -7.04 10.84 10.39
C ASP A 56 -7.10 9.33 10.20
N TYR A 57 -7.79 8.89 9.15
CA TYR A 57 -7.82 7.50 8.70
C TYR A 57 -7.08 7.31 7.36
N ILE A 58 -6.37 8.33 6.88
CA ILE A 58 -5.44 8.19 5.76
C ILE A 58 -4.12 7.60 6.26
N ASP A 59 -3.66 8.06 7.42
CA ASP A 59 -2.45 7.57 8.08
C ASP A 59 -1.22 7.65 7.17
N SER A 60 -1.16 8.74 6.37
CA SER A 60 -0.14 8.94 5.33
C SER A 60 -0.07 7.79 4.31
N TRP A 61 -1.20 7.11 4.08
CA TRP A 61 -1.33 5.89 3.26
C TRP A 61 -0.65 4.66 3.87
N GLY A 62 -0.52 4.65 5.21
CA GLY A 62 -0.09 3.50 5.97
C GLY A 62 1.18 3.61 6.79
N PRO A 63 2.17 4.48 6.47
CA PRO A 63 3.43 4.50 7.22
C PRO A 63 3.30 4.90 8.69
N MET A 64 2.25 5.62 9.07
CA MET A 64 2.08 6.14 10.44
C MET A 64 1.41 5.14 11.39
N ILE A 65 1.83 3.89 11.36
CA ILE A 65 1.27 2.82 12.21
C ILE A 65 1.34 3.13 13.71
N LEU A 66 2.32 3.93 14.15
CA LEU A 66 2.47 4.39 15.54
C LEU A 66 1.80 5.74 15.79
N GLY A 67 1.15 6.32 14.78
CA GLY A 67 0.63 7.67 14.82
C GLY A 67 1.62 8.70 14.27
N HIS A 68 1.11 9.88 14.01
CA HIS A 68 1.92 10.99 13.52
C HIS A 68 2.88 11.52 14.58
N ASN A 69 4.04 11.99 14.12
CA ASN A 69 5.03 12.68 14.94
C ASN A 69 5.45 11.88 16.19
N PHE A 70 5.63 10.58 16.01
CA PHE A 70 6.03 9.69 17.12
C PHE A 70 7.39 10.12 17.66
N PRO A 71 7.52 10.42 18.98
CA PRO A 71 8.71 11.07 19.51
C PRO A 71 10.02 10.35 19.23
N ALA A 72 10.09 9.03 19.41
CA ALA A 72 11.32 8.27 19.21
C ALA A 72 11.80 8.33 17.74
N ILE A 73 10.87 8.32 16.77
CA ILE A 73 11.21 8.45 15.35
C ILE A 73 11.72 9.85 15.04
N ARG A 74 11.01 10.88 15.51
CA ARG A 74 11.44 12.28 15.32
C ARG A 74 12.83 12.52 15.88
N GLU A 75 13.10 12.07 17.11
CA GLU A 75 14.41 12.21 17.75
C GLU A 75 15.53 11.51 16.97
N SER A 76 15.26 10.31 16.45
CA SER A 76 16.19 9.56 15.62
C SER A 76 16.54 10.30 14.34
N VAL A 77 15.52 10.88 13.67
CA VAL A 77 15.71 11.68 12.47
C VAL A 77 16.56 12.92 12.76
N LEU A 78 16.25 13.66 13.84
CA LEU A 78 17.00 14.85 14.21
C LEU A 78 18.49 14.53 14.51
N LYS A 79 18.75 13.44 15.21
CA LYS A 79 20.14 12.99 15.46
C LYS A 79 20.88 12.60 14.17
N ALA A 80 20.20 11.89 13.27
CA ALA A 80 20.80 11.53 11.99
C ALA A 80 21.13 12.78 11.17
N CYS A 81 20.26 13.79 11.16
CA CYS A 81 20.48 15.04 10.45
C CYS A 81 21.75 15.80 10.95
N GLU A 82 22.08 15.69 12.21
CA GLU A 82 23.29 16.33 12.78
C GLU A 82 24.59 15.82 12.13
N LYS A 83 24.57 14.59 11.59
CA LYS A 83 25.75 13.96 10.96
C LYS A 83 25.81 14.15 9.46
N GLY A 84 24.82 14.81 8.87
CA GLY A 84 24.67 14.99 7.42
C GLY A 84 23.50 14.20 6.87
N LEU A 85 22.98 14.66 5.73
CA LEU A 85 21.74 14.09 5.17
C LEU A 85 21.98 12.88 4.28
N SER A 86 23.11 12.87 3.57
CA SER A 86 23.40 11.85 2.55
C SER A 86 24.87 11.92 2.17
N PHE A 87 25.51 10.78 1.94
CA PHE A 87 26.96 10.73 1.78
C PHE A 87 27.44 10.23 0.41
N GLY A 88 26.58 9.56 -0.36
CA GLY A 88 27.02 8.88 -1.57
C GLY A 88 27.97 7.70 -1.30
N CYS A 89 27.99 7.20 -0.08
CA CYS A 89 28.85 6.12 0.41
C CYS A 89 28.06 5.18 1.30
N ALA A 90 28.55 3.96 1.47
CA ALA A 90 27.95 2.99 2.38
C ALA A 90 28.02 3.47 3.84
N THR A 91 27.02 3.10 4.63
CA THR A 91 26.89 3.48 6.03
C THR A 91 26.65 2.27 6.93
N GLU A 92 27.00 2.40 8.21
CA GLU A 92 26.75 1.35 9.20
C GLU A 92 25.24 1.10 9.39
N ILE A 93 24.43 2.16 9.38
CA ILE A 93 22.98 2.03 9.60
C ILE A 93 22.28 1.27 8.48
N GLU A 94 22.78 1.31 7.24
CA GLU A 94 22.27 0.46 6.16
C GLU A 94 22.48 -1.02 6.46
N VAL A 95 23.63 -1.38 7.01
CA VAL A 95 23.95 -2.75 7.43
C VAL A 95 23.02 -3.18 8.57
N GLU A 96 22.88 -2.34 9.59
CA GLU A 96 21.98 -2.61 10.71
C GLU A 96 20.53 -2.82 10.27
N MET A 97 20.04 -1.99 9.36
CA MET A 97 18.70 -2.11 8.81
C MET A 97 18.50 -3.43 8.07
N ALA A 98 19.45 -3.80 7.21
CA ALA A 98 19.39 -5.05 6.46
C ALA A 98 19.46 -6.27 7.38
N GLU A 99 20.38 -6.29 8.33
CA GLU A 99 20.50 -7.36 9.32
C GLU A 99 19.22 -7.48 10.15
N PHE A 100 18.68 -6.35 10.61
CA PHE A 100 17.47 -6.34 11.43
C PHE A 100 16.29 -7.01 10.72
N ILE A 101 16.09 -6.70 9.44
CA ILE A 101 15.00 -7.29 8.64
C ILE A 101 15.31 -8.76 8.35
N CYS A 102 16.47 -9.06 7.82
CA CYS A 102 16.82 -10.41 7.37
C CYS A 102 16.87 -11.42 8.53
N ASP A 103 17.33 -11.00 9.71
CA ASP A 103 17.37 -11.88 10.89
C ASP A 103 15.98 -12.21 11.45
N ARG A 104 14.96 -11.36 11.17
CA ARG A 104 13.63 -11.48 11.76
C ARG A 104 12.55 -11.91 10.80
N ILE A 105 12.74 -11.74 9.50
CA ILE A 105 11.79 -12.16 8.47
C ILE A 105 12.33 -13.41 7.79
N PRO A 106 11.75 -14.60 8.05
CA PRO A 106 12.34 -15.87 7.63
C PRO A 106 12.52 -16.05 6.12
N HIS A 107 11.68 -15.39 5.32
CA HIS A 107 11.72 -15.48 3.85
C HIS A 107 12.55 -14.38 3.19
N VAL A 108 13.21 -13.54 3.96
CA VAL A 108 14.08 -12.48 3.44
C VAL A 108 15.53 -12.78 3.83
N ASP A 109 16.25 -13.43 2.94
CA ASP A 109 17.67 -13.74 3.14
C ASP A 109 18.57 -12.54 2.86
N MET A 110 18.20 -11.75 1.85
CA MET A 110 18.89 -10.54 1.43
C MET A 110 17.88 -9.47 1.04
N ILE A 111 18.26 -8.20 1.21
CA ILE A 111 17.39 -7.06 0.92
C ILE A 111 18.20 -5.92 0.27
N ARG A 112 17.56 -5.19 -0.64
CA ARG A 112 18.11 -3.98 -1.27
C ARG A 112 17.16 -2.80 -1.02
N MET A 113 17.71 -1.70 -0.52
CA MET A 113 16.95 -0.45 -0.32
C MET A 113 16.82 0.33 -1.62
N VAL A 114 15.66 0.95 -1.78
CA VAL A 114 15.32 1.89 -2.84
C VAL A 114 14.52 3.05 -2.21
N ASN A 115 13.95 3.97 -3.00
CA ASN A 115 13.32 5.17 -2.47
C ASN A 115 11.79 5.17 -2.48
N SER A 116 11.18 4.16 -3.08
CA SER A 116 9.71 4.07 -3.20
C SER A 116 9.26 2.64 -3.44
N GLY A 117 7.96 2.39 -3.25
CA GLY A 117 7.34 1.13 -3.63
C GLY A 117 7.41 0.88 -5.14
N THR A 118 7.32 1.93 -5.95
CA THR A 118 7.48 1.83 -7.41
C THR A 118 8.84 1.27 -7.80
N GLU A 119 9.92 1.82 -7.23
CA GLU A 119 11.28 1.33 -7.49
C GLU A 119 11.47 -0.10 -6.98
N ALA A 120 10.89 -0.43 -5.83
CA ALA A 120 10.95 -1.77 -5.26
C ALA A 120 10.33 -2.81 -6.20
N VAL A 121 9.12 -2.55 -6.68
CA VAL A 121 8.42 -3.44 -7.62
C VAL A 121 9.13 -3.52 -8.96
N MET A 122 9.53 -2.40 -9.52
CA MET A 122 10.30 -2.35 -10.78
C MET A 122 11.54 -3.23 -10.71
N SER A 123 12.25 -3.15 -9.60
CA SER A 123 13.50 -3.90 -9.38
C SER A 123 13.25 -5.38 -9.10
N ALA A 124 12.22 -5.71 -8.32
CA ALA A 124 11.83 -7.10 -8.05
C ALA A 124 11.43 -7.84 -9.33
N ILE A 125 10.67 -7.19 -10.21
CA ILE A 125 10.29 -7.74 -11.51
C ILE A 125 11.50 -7.96 -12.39
N ARG A 126 12.42 -7.00 -12.42
CA ARG A 126 13.67 -7.12 -13.20
C ARG A 126 14.49 -8.32 -12.75
N VAL A 127 14.68 -8.48 -11.44
CA VAL A 127 15.47 -9.60 -10.93
C VAL A 127 14.75 -10.94 -11.13
N ALA A 128 13.43 -10.98 -11.05
CA ALA A 128 12.63 -12.18 -11.35
C ALA A 128 12.82 -12.60 -12.80
N ARG A 129 12.78 -11.67 -13.73
CA ARG A 129 13.06 -11.92 -15.16
C ARG A 129 14.50 -12.37 -15.38
N GLY A 130 15.44 -11.72 -14.73
CA GLY A 130 16.87 -12.07 -14.82
C GLY A 130 17.18 -13.45 -14.27
N TYR A 131 16.54 -13.84 -13.17
CA TYR A 131 16.71 -15.14 -12.53
C TYR A 131 16.11 -16.28 -13.36
N THR A 132 14.89 -16.10 -13.85
CA THR A 132 14.15 -17.15 -14.58
C THR A 132 14.50 -17.23 -16.06
N GLY A 133 15.06 -16.17 -16.64
CA GLY A 133 15.24 -16.06 -18.08
C GLY A 133 13.92 -15.91 -18.85
N LYS A 134 12.83 -15.61 -18.18
CA LYS A 134 11.48 -15.48 -18.73
C LYS A 134 11.03 -14.02 -18.70
N ASN A 135 10.09 -13.63 -19.55
CA ASN A 135 9.71 -12.23 -19.72
C ASN A 135 8.36 -11.84 -19.11
N LYS A 136 7.42 -12.79 -18.99
CA LYS A 136 6.04 -12.46 -18.64
C LYS A 136 5.83 -12.35 -17.13
N ILE A 137 4.98 -11.40 -16.76
CA ILE A 137 4.54 -11.18 -15.38
C ILE A 137 3.03 -11.28 -15.33
N ILE A 138 2.50 -12.01 -14.36
CA ILE A 138 1.06 -12.03 -14.06
C ILE A 138 0.82 -11.07 -12.89
N LYS A 139 -0.10 -10.13 -13.07
CA LYS A 139 -0.65 -9.29 -12.01
C LYS A 139 -2.17 -9.39 -11.99
N PHE A 140 -2.82 -8.76 -11.02
CA PHE A 140 -4.27 -8.84 -10.84
C PHE A 140 -4.96 -7.51 -11.12
N ALA A 141 -6.11 -7.57 -11.80
CA ALA A 141 -6.95 -6.41 -12.01
C ALA A 141 -7.33 -5.77 -10.67
N GLY A 142 -7.19 -4.47 -10.56
CA GLY A 142 -7.45 -3.70 -9.34
C GLY A 142 -6.29 -3.61 -8.37
N CYS A 143 -5.25 -4.42 -8.50
CA CYS A 143 -4.03 -4.27 -7.71
C CYS A 143 -3.12 -3.20 -8.31
N TYR A 144 -2.46 -2.44 -7.41
CA TYR A 144 -1.53 -1.37 -7.78
C TYR A 144 -0.12 -1.67 -7.25
N HIS A 145 0.85 -1.55 -8.14
CA HIS A 145 2.24 -1.89 -7.85
C HIS A 145 3.21 -0.76 -8.24
N GLY A 146 2.79 0.48 -8.05
CA GLY A 146 3.56 1.64 -8.47
C GLY A 146 3.30 2.02 -9.93
N HIS A 147 4.02 3.05 -10.40
CA HIS A 147 3.77 3.67 -11.69
C HIS A 147 4.86 3.47 -12.73
N SER A 148 5.62 2.39 -12.63
CA SER A 148 6.50 1.97 -13.71
C SER A 148 5.67 1.51 -14.92
N ASP A 149 6.18 1.71 -16.12
CA ASP A 149 5.43 1.46 -17.36
C ASP A 149 4.85 0.04 -17.44
N ALA A 150 5.63 -0.96 -17.09
CA ALA A 150 5.19 -2.36 -17.15
C ALA A 150 4.03 -2.68 -16.17
N MET A 151 3.83 -1.88 -15.13
CA MET A 151 2.79 -2.08 -14.12
C MET A 151 1.54 -1.23 -14.33
N LEU A 152 1.57 -0.28 -15.25
CA LEU A 152 0.41 0.54 -15.61
C LEU A 152 -0.43 -0.17 -16.67
N VAL A 153 -1.14 -1.19 -16.23
CA VAL A 153 -1.92 -2.11 -17.05
C VAL A 153 -3.34 -2.19 -16.53
N SER A 154 -4.31 -1.99 -17.42
CA SER A 154 -5.72 -2.16 -17.13
C SER A 154 -6.30 -3.40 -17.82
N ALA A 155 -7.48 -3.84 -17.34
CA ALA A 155 -8.29 -4.82 -18.05
C ALA A 155 -8.85 -4.18 -19.32
N GLY A 156 -8.32 -4.57 -20.47
CA GLY A 156 -8.94 -4.24 -21.76
C GLY A 156 -10.27 -4.98 -21.95
N SER A 157 -11.02 -4.61 -22.98
CA SER A 157 -12.33 -5.18 -23.31
C SER A 157 -12.34 -6.67 -23.69
N GLY A 158 -11.23 -7.33 -23.61
CA GLY A 158 -11.08 -8.71 -24.04
C GLY A 158 -10.45 -9.65 -23.03
N VAL A 159 -10.56 -9.38 -21.76
CA VAL A 159 -10.29 -10.32 -20.66
C VAL A 159 -8.94 -11.05 -20.68
N MET A 160 -8.13 -10.90 -19.62
CA MET A 160 -7.06 -11.83 -19.23
C MET A 160 -6.07 -12.26 -20.34
N THR A 161 -5.78 -11.35 -21.27
CA THR A 161 -4.72 -11.50 -22.24
C THR A 161 -3.58 -10.53 -21.93
N SER A 162 -2.77 -10.19 -22.89
CA SER A 162 -1.71 -9.20 -22.72
C SER A 162 -2.25 -7.87 -22.23
N GLY A 163 -1.52 -7.24 -21.32
CA GLY A 163 -1.92 -5.98 -20.71
C GLY A 163 -2.06 -4.84 -21.71
N VAL A 164 -3.15 -4.09 -21.55
CA VAL A 164 -3.38 -2.84 -22.27
C VAL A 164 -2.87 -1.70 -21.40
N PRO A 165 -2.08 -0.74 -21.95
CA PRO A 165 -1.67 0.43 -21.19
C PRO A 165 -2.89 1.21 -20.65
N ASP A 166 -2.87 1.56 -19.35
CA ASP A 166 -3.95 2.35 -18.72
C ASP A 166 -3.59 3.84 -18.58
N SER A 167 -2.44 4.23 -19.10
CA SER A 167 -1.98 5.61 -19.10
C SER A 167 -1.51 6.02 -20.48
N ALA A 168 -1.83 7.25 -20.85
CA ALA A 168 -1.18 7.88 -21.98
C ALA A 168 0.35 7.92 -21.76
N GLY A 169 1.11 7.73 -22.81
CA GLY A 169 2.57 7.76 -22.77
C GLY A 169 3.23 6.43 -22.43
N VAL A 170 2.48 5.40 -22.10
CA VAL A 170 3.01 4.04 -21.89
C VAL A 170 2.95 3.28 -23.23
N PRO A 171 4.11 2.94 -23.83
CA PRO A 171 4.13 2.17 -25.08
C PRO A 171 3.61 0.75 -24.88
N LYS A 172 2.95 0.21 -25.89
CA LYS A 172 2.47 -1.17 -25.88
C LYS A 172 3.59 -2.18 -25.59
N GLY A 173 4.79 -1.94 -26.10
CA GLY A 173 5.95 -2.79 -25.85
C GLY A 173 6.36 -2.88 -24.38
N CYS A 174 5.97 -1.91 -23.55
CA CYS A 174 6.24 -1.96 -22.11
C CYS A 174 5.24 -2.84 -21.36
N THR A 175 4.05 -3.08 -21.89
CA THR A 175 2.96 -3.80 -21.22
C THR A 175 2.60 -5.14 -21.86
N GLU A 176 3.11 -5.44 -23.05
CA GLU A 176 2.76 -6.67 -23.78
C GLU A 176 3.15 -7.97 -23.05
N ASP A 177 4.15 -7.90 -22.18
CA ASP A 177 4.59 -9.02 -21.34
C ASP A 177 3.95 -9.04 -19.95
N THR A 178 3.04 -8.11 -19.66
CA THR A 178 2.29 -8.07 -18.40
C THR A 178 0.89 -8.61 -18.64
N MET A 179 0.57 -9.74 -17.99
CA MET A 179 -0.71 -10.45 -18.12
C MET A 179 -1.59 -10.14 -16.92
N LEU A 180 -2.88 -9.99 -17.16
CA LEU A 180 -3.85 -9.58 -16.15
C LEU A 180 -4.77 -10.72 -15.77
N ALA A 181 -4.74 -11.13 -14.49
CA ALA A 181 -5.64 -12.12 -13.91
C ALA A 181 -6.75 -11.45 -13.08
N ALA A 182 -7.75 -12.20 -12.70
CA ALA A 182 -8.78 -11.77 -11.78
C ALA A 182 -8.40 -12.17 -10.34
N TYR A 183 -8.53 -11.21 -9.41
CA TYR A 183 -8.27 -11.44 -7.99
C TYR A 183 -9.26 -12.48 -7.44
N ASN A 184 -8.81 -13.35 -6.54
CA ASN A 184 -9.60 -14.46 -5.99
C ASN A 184 -10.06 -15.52 -7.00
N ASP A 185 -9.45 -15.56 -8.17
CA ASP A 185 -9.78 -16.53 -9.24
C ASP A 185 -8.53 -17.28 -9.70
N LEU A 186 -8.25 -18.41 -9.08
CA LEU A 186 -7.11 -19.27 -9.45
C LEU A 186 -7.22 -19.81 -10.86
N GLY A 187 -8.44 -20.06 -11.36
CA GLY A 187 -8.65 -20.52 -12.73
C GLY A 187 -8.14 -19.54 -13.76
N SER A 188 -8.31 -18.24 -13.52
CA SER A 188 -7.78 -17.20 -14.40
C SER A 188 -6.25 -17.21 -14.46
N VAL A 189 -5.60 -17.46 -13.33
CA VAL A 189 -4.14 -17.53 -13.23
C VAL A 189 -3.62 -18.75 -13.98
N GLU A 190 -4.22 -19.92 -13.77
CA GLU A 190 -3.85 -21.15 -14.44
C GLU A 190 -3.99 -21.05 -15.96
N THR A 191 -5.07 -20.45 -16.43
CA THR A 191 -5.27 -20.16 -17.85
C THR A 191 -4.13 -19.33 -18.44
N LEU A 192 -3.70 -18.29 -17.73
CA LEU A 192 -2.59 -17.45 -18.18
C LEU A 192 -1.25 -18.21 -18.21
N PHE A 193 -1.00 -19.07 -17.20
CA PHE A 193 0.18 -19.93 -17.22
C PHE A 193 0.20 -20.86 -18.44
N GLN A 194 -0.93 -21.46 -18.75
CA GLN A 194 -1.07 -22.33 -19.94
C GLN A 194 -0.85 -21.56 -21.23
N GLN A 195 -1.46 -20.39 -21.38
CA GLN A 195 -1.30 -19.55 -22.57
C GLN A 195 0.12 -19.02 -22.74
N ALA A 196 0.83 -18.78 -21.66
CA ALA A 196 2.19 -18.23 -21.68
C ALA A 196 3.26 -19.26 -22.09
N ASP A 197 2.92 -20.53 -22.16
CA ASP A 197 3.83 -21.60 -22.61
C ASP A 197 5.20 -21.58 -21.92
N GLY A 198 5.18 -21.57 -20.60
CA GLY A 198 6.41 -21.59 -19.78
C GLY A 198 7.15 -20.26 -19.69
N GLN A 199 6.58 -19.16 -20.17
CA GLN A 199 7.26 -17.85 -20.21
C GLN A 199 6.92 -16.92 -19.03
N VAL A 200 6.21 -17.38 -18.00
CA VAL A 200 5.92 -16.56 -16.84
C VAL A 200 7.11 -16.56 -15.86
N ALA A 201 7.72 -15.40 -15.68
CA ALA A 201 8.80 -15.20 -14.72
C ALA A 201 8.28 -15.14 -13.27
N ALA A 202 7.18 -14.45 -13.07
CA ALA A 202 6.61 -14.24 -11.73
C ALA A 202 5.12 -13.93 -11.77
N VAL A 203 4.47 -14.23 -10.65
CA VAL A 203 3.16 -13.68 -10.28
C VAL A 203 3.40 -12.66 -9.17
N ILE A 204 2.92 -11.43 -9.35
CA ILE A 204 2.92 -10.40 -8.31
C ILE A 204 1.51 -10.18 -7.79
N VAL A 205 1.36 -10.14 -6.47
CA VAL A 205 0.05 -10.02 -5.81
C VAL A 205 0.14 -9.12 -4.58
N GLU A 206 -0.88 -8.28 -4.39
CA GLU A 206 -1.18 -7.73 -3.07
C GLU A 206 -1.91 -8.83 -2.30
N ALA A 207 -1.31 -9.35 -1.22
CA ALA A 207 -1.93 -10.44 -0.43
C ALA A 207 -3.28 -10.03 0.18
N VAL A 208 -3.44 -8.73 0.46
CA VAL A 208 -4.73 -8.06 0.64
C VAL A 208 -4.79 -6.95 -0.39
N GLY A 209 -5.75 -7.01 -1.30
CA GLY A 209 -5.96 -5.91 -2.24
C GLY A 209 -6.38 -4.66 -1.46
N ALA A 210 -5.62 -3.57 -1.60
CA ALA A 210 -5.87 -2.33 -0.85
C ALA A 210 -5.86 -1.08 -1.73
N ASN A 211 -5.90 -1.26 -3.05
CA ASN A 211 -5.97 -0.19 -4.05
C ASN A 211 -7.22 -0.26 -4.93
N MET A 212 -8.16 -1.11 -4.57
CA MET A 212 -9.52 -1.18 -5.12
C MET A 212 -10.56 -1.11 -3.99
N GLY A 213 -10.20 -0.40 -2.90
CA GLY A 213 -10.73 -0.62 -1.58
C GLY A 213 -10.05 -1.85 -0.96
N VAL A 214 -10.50 -2.31 0.18
CA VAL A 214 -9.91 -3.50 0.83
C VAL A 214 -10.63 -4.76 0.35
N VAL A 215 -9.89 -5.64 -0.32
CA VAL A 215 -10.40 -6.93 -0.80
C VAL A 215 -9.52 -8.04 -0.24
N PRO A 216 -10.03 -8.78 0.76
CA PRO A 216 -9.29 -9.90 1.34
C PRO A 216 -9.11 -11.05 0.36
N PRO A 217 -8.01 -11.82 0.47
CA PRO A 217 -7.90 -13.06 -0.29
C PRO A 217 -8.91 -14.07 0.26
N ARG A 218 -9.59 -14.79 -0.64
CA ARG A 218 -10.41 -15.94 -0.26
C ARG A 218 -9.53 -17.05 0.29
N GLU A 219 -10.11 -17.87 1.15
CA GLU A 219 -9.44 -19.06 1.66
C GLU A 219 -8.89 -19.90 0.50
N GLY A 220 -7.61 -20.26 0.59
CA GLY A 220 -6.93 -21.06 -0.42
C GLY A 220 -6.37 -20.28 -1.61
N PHE A 221 -6.70 -19.00 -1.80
CA PHE A 221 -6.22 -18.22 -2.96
C PHE A 221 -4.70 -18.05 -2.95
N LEU A 222 -4.13 -17.56 -1.86
CA LEU A 222 -2.68 -17.35 -1.77
C LEU A 222 -1.90 -18.67 -1.80
N GLN A 223 -2.40 -19.70 -1.12
CA GLN A 223 -1.85 -21.06 -1.16
C GLN A 223 -1.85 -21.63 -2.59
N GLY A 224 -2.95 -21.40 -3.32
CA GLY A 224 -3.08 -21.80 -4.72
C GLY A 224 -2.10 -21.08 -5.63
N LEU A 225 -1.86 -19.78 -5.40
CA LEU A 225 -0.83 -19.04 -6.14
C LEU A 225 0.56 -19.61 -5.89
N ARG A 226 0.88 -19.95 -4.64
CA ARG A 226 2.15 -20.61 -4.31
C ARG A 226 2.30 -21.91 -5.07
N ALA A 227 1.27 -22.76 -5.06
CA ALA A 227 1.28 -24.05 -5.74
C ALA A 227 1.41 -23.89 -7.27
N LEU A 228 0.71 -22.94 -7.88
CA LEU A 228 0.81 -22.68 -9.32
C LEU A 228 2.21 -22.17 -9.72
N CYS A 229 2.77 -21.25 -8.94
CA CYS A 229 4.12 -20.77 -9.18
C CYS A 229 5.14 -21.91 -9.11
N ASP A 230 5.02 -22.81 -8.14
CA ASP A 230 5.90 -23.97 -8.00
C ASP A 230 5.73 -24.92 -9.18
N GLN A 231 4.51 -25.19 -9.60
CA GLN A 231 4.19 -26.07 -10.73
C GLN A 231 4.78 -25.56 -12.05
N TYR A 232 4.69 -24.24 -12.31
CA TYR A 232 5.13 -23.63 -13.55
C TYR A 232 6.53 -23.00 -13.48
N HIS A 233 7.24 -23.21 -12.39
CA HIS A 233 8.61 -22.67 -12.17
C HIS A 233 8.68 -21.14 -12.31
N ALA A 234 7.67 -20.46 -11.80
CA ALA A 234 7.64 -19.01 -11.67
C ALA A 234 7.89 -18.58 -10.23
N LEU A 235 8.35 -17.36 -10.04
CA LEU A 235 8.51 -16.78 -8.71
C LEU A 235 7.19 -16.18 -8.22
N LEU A 236 6.93 -16.28 -6.91
CA LEU A 236 5.82 -15.58 -6.26
C LEU A 236 6.36 -14.34 -5.58
N ILE A 237 5.86 -13.16 -5.99
CA ILE A 237 6.21 -11.87 -5.39
C ILE A 237 5.02 -11.37 -4.59
N PHE A 238 5.21 -11.17 -3.28
CA PHE A 238 4.24 -10.45 -2.46
C PHE A 238 4.60 -8.96 -2.48
N ASP A 239 3.68 -8.16 -2.98
CA ASP A 239 3.73 -6.72 -2.78
C ASP A 239 3.21 -6.42 -1.38
N GLU A 240 4.13 -6.16 -0.48
CA GLU A 240 3.85 -5.81 0.91
C GLU A 240 4.11 -4.33 1.22
N VAL A 241 3.98 -3.48 0.24
CA VAL A 241 4.13 -2.02 0.43
C VAL A 241 3.13 -1.49 1.45
N ILE A 242 1.90 -2.01 1.46
CA ILE A 242 0.86 -1.67 2.47
C ILE A 242 0.88 -2.65 3.64
N THR A 243 0.91 -3.96 3.37
CA THR A 243 0.73 -5.01 4.39
C THR A 243 1.98 -5.32 5.20
N GLY A 244 3.16 -5.01 4.67
CA GLY A 244 4.44 -5.27 5.34
C GLY A 244 4.54 -4.52 6.66
N PHE A 245 4.88 -5.25 7.74
CA PHE A 245 4.96 -4.72 9.09
C PHE A 245 3.64 -4.12 9.63
N ARG A 246 2.53 -4.31 8.91
CA ARG A 246 1.21 -3.83 9.32
C ARG A 246 0.28 -4.93 9.84
N LEU A 247 0.13 -6.01 9.11
CA LEU A 247 -0.77 -7.12 9.52
C LEU A 247 -0.14 -7.97 10.64
N ALA A 248 1.15 -8.13 10.59
CA ALA A 248 2.01 -8.75 11.58
C ALA A 248 3.40 -8.17 11.35
N PHE A 249 4.35 -8.46 12.24
CA PHE A 249 5.74 -8.03 12.01
C PHE A 249 6.30 -8.62 10.70
N GLY A 250 6.00 -9.88 10.42
CA GLY A 250 6.34 -10.55 9.15
C GLY A 250 5.36 -10.28 8.00
N GLY A 251 4.47 -9.32 8.16
CA GLY A 251 3.53 -8.89 7.12
C GLY A 251 2.48 -9.92 6.78
N ALA A 252 1.97 -9.85 5.54
CA ALA A 252 0.96 -10.77 5.04
C ALA A 252 1.47 -12.20 4.92
N ALA A 253 2.75 -12.41 4.64
CA ALA A 253 3.35 -13.75 4.58
C ALA A 253 3.17 -14.48 5.92
N GLN A 254 3.45 -13.82 7.03
CA GLN A 254 3.21 -14.36 8.37
C GLN A 254 1.72 -14.50 8.68
N TYR A 255 0.94 -13.47 8.37
CA TYR A 255 -0.50 -13.41 8.69
C TYR A 255 -1.29 -14.53 8.02
N PHE A 256 -1.00 -14.81 6.76
CA PHE A 256 -1.69 -15.85 5.98
C PHE A 256 -0.93 -17.19 5.89
N GLY A 257 0.29 -17.27 6.39
CA GLY A 257 1.07 -18.49 6.39
C GLY A 257 1.53 -18.96 5.01
N VAL A 258 1.82 -18.03 4.09
CA VAL A 258 2.31 -18.32 2.74
C VAL A 258 3.66 -17.63 2.53
N THR A 259 4.63 -18.37 2.04
CA THR A 259 6.00 -17.87 1.83
C THR A 259 6.21 -17.46 0.38
N PRO A 260 6.42 -16.16 0.08
CA PRO A 260 6.80 -15.73 -1.26
C PRO A 260 8.29 -15.98 -1.52
N ASP A 261 8.69 -15.94 -2.79
CA ASP A 261 10.10 -15.96 -3.20
C ASP A 261 10.75 -14.59 -3.07
N LEU A 262 10.01 -13.55 -3.40
CA LEU A 262 10.40 -12.16 -3.28
C LEU A 262 9.30 -11.35 -2.60
N VAL A 263 9.69 -10.27 -1.96
CA VAL A 263 8.80 -9.33 -1.30
C VAL A 263 9.22 -7.89 -1.62
N THR A 264 8.23 -7.01 -1.76
CA THR A 264 8.47 -5.57 -1.89
C THR A 264 7.90 -4.83 -0.70
N TYR A 265 8.66 -3.87 -0.18
CA TYR A 265 8.29 -3.03 0.96
C TYR A 265 8.30 -1.56 0.58
N GLY A 266 7.58 -0.78 1.34
CA GLY A 266 7.55 0.67 1.30
C GLY A 266 6.86 1.19 2.55
N LYS A 267 6.37 2.41 2.52
CA LYS A 267 5.51 2.99 3.57
C LYS A 267 6.07 2.81 4.99
N ILE A 268 5.63 1.84 5.76
CA ILE A 268 6.05 1.61 7.15
C ILE A 268 7.57 1.50 7.30
N ILE A 269 8.24 0.88 6.34
CA ILE A 269 9.71 0.70 6.38
C ILE A 269 10.47 2.02 6.40
N GLY A 270 9.86 3.10 5.94
CA GLY A 270 10.42 4.46 5.95
C GLY A 270 9.93 5.34 7.08
N ALA A 271 8.90 4.93 7.81
CA ALA A 271 8.30 5.70 8.91
C ALA A 271 7.95 7.15 8.54
N GLY A 272 7.52 7.39 7.31
CA GLY A 272 7.22 8.72 6.76
C GLY A 272 8.30 9.29 5.85
N MET A 273 9.49 8.69 5.81
CA MET A 273 10.54 9.05 4.86
C MET A 273 10.39 8.23 3.57
N PRO A 274 10.86 8.75 2.42
CA PRO A 274 10.75 8.05 1.15
C PRO A 274 11.71 6.86 1.10
N VAL A 275 11.18 5.67 1.33
CA VAL A 275 11.91 4.39 1.33
C VAL A 275 11.07 3.33 0.65
N GLY A 276 11.72 2.49 -0.11
CA GLY A 276 11.22 1.19 -0.54
C GLY A 276 12.32 0.15 -0.38
N ALA A 277 11.98 -1.10 -0.50
CA ALA A 277 12.95 -2.20 -0.48
C ALA A 277 12.39 -3.41 -1.23
N TYR A 278 13.28 -4.23 -1.76
CA TYR A 278 12.92 -5.53 -2.29
C TYR A 278 13.94 -6.56 -1.80
N GLY A 279 13.46 -7.74 -1.54
CA GLY A 279 14.29 -8.80 -0.98
C GLY A 279 13.63 -10.16 -1.09
N GLY A 280 14.29 -11.18 -0.59
CA GLY A 280 13.80 -12.55 -0.59
C GLY A 280 14.93 -13.56 -0.65
N ARG A 281 14.73 -14.61 -1.43
CA ARG A 281 15.67 -15.71 -1.56
C ARG A 281 17.06 -15.25 -1.96
N ARG A 282 18.08 -15.77 -1.29
CA ARG A 282 19.48 -15.47 -1.57
C ARG A 282 19.88 -15.75 -3.01
N ASP A 283 19.50 -16.90 -3.55
CA ASP A 283 19.85 -17.30 -4.91
C ASP A 283 19.28 -16.35 -5.98
N VAL A 284 18.18 -15.69 -5.69
CA VAL A 284 17.59 -14.66 -6.56
C VAL A 284 18.29 -13.31 -6.35
N MET A 285 18.41 -12.86 -5.10
CA MET A 285 18.96 -11.54 -4.78
C MET A 285 20.45 -11.39 -5.10
N GLU A 286 21.21 -12.45 -5.12
CA GLU A 286 22.63 -12.43 -5.53
C GLU A 286 22.82 -12.07 -7.00
N LEU A 287 21.77 -12.09 -7.82
CA LEU A 287 21.83 -11.63 -9.21
C LEU A 287 21.82 -10.10 -9.34
N VAL A 288 21.51 -9.37 -8.27
CA VAL A 288 21.50 -7.90 -8.29
C VAL A 288 22.91 -7.37 -8.31
N ALA A 289 23.18 -6.42 -9.21
CA ALA A 289 24.49 -5.77 -9.31
C ALA A 289 24.88 -5.11 -7.97
N PRO A 290 26.18 -5.14 -7.56
CA PRO A 290 27.36 -5.61 -8.30
C PRO A 290 27.63 -7.12 -8.17
N ALA A 291 26.87 -7.85 -7.33
CA ALA A 291 27.08 -9.30 -7.16
C ALA A 291 26.72 -10.07 -8.45
N GLY A 292 25.70 -9.65 -9.16
CA GLY A 292 25.26 -10.21 -10.41
C GLY A 292 25.09 -9.15 -11.50
N LYS A 293 24.34 -9.50 -12.54
CA LYS A 293 24.16 -8.66 -13.75
C LYS A 293 22.86 -7.89 -13.81
N VAL A 294 21.97 -8.08 -12.84
CA VAL A 294 20.68 -7.36 -12.81
C VAL A 294 20.89 -5.99 -12.18
N TYR A 295 20.75 -4.95 -12.99
CA TYR A 295 21.11 -3.60 -12.58
C TYR A 295 20.01 -2.92 -11.79
N GLN A 296 20.40 -2.26 -10.70
CA GLN A 296 19.59 -1.32 -9.94
C GLN A 296 20.54 -0.35 -9.25
N ALA A 297 20.21 0.93 -9.24
CA ALA A 297 21.00 1.96 -8.58
C ALA A 297 20.09 3.06 -8.03
N GLY A 298 20.58 3.81 -7.05
CA GLY A 298 19.86 4.96 -6.49
C GLY A 298 20.78 5.79 -5.63
N THR A 299 20.93 7.08 -5.97
CA THR A 299 21.76 8.02 -5.22
C THR A 299 21.41 8.08 -3.74
N LEU A 300 20.13 8.05 -3.42
CA LEU A 300 19.60 8.18 -2.05
C LEU A 300 19.12 6.86 -1.45
N SER A 301 19.31 5.74 -2.15
CA SER A 301 18.97 4.41 -1.65
C SER A 301 19.71 4.12 -0.35
N GLY A 302 18.99 3.86 0.73
CA GLY A 302 19.58 3.59 2.05
C GLY A 302 20.18 4.82 2.72
N ASN A 303 19.74 6.04 2.39
CA ASN A 303 20.28 7.24 3.04
C ASN A 303 20.09 7.20 4.56
N PRO A 304 21.04 7.77 5.32
CA PRO A 304 21.10 7.58 6.76
C PRO A 304 19.89 8.16 7.53
N VAL A 305 19.30 9.23 7.04
CA VAL A 305 18.13 9.84 7.69
C VAL A 305 16.90 8.94 7.56
N ALA A 306 16.64 8.41 6.37
CA ALA A 306 15.54 7.48 6.14
C ALA A 306 15.76 6.15 6.86
N MET A 307 17.00 5.64 6.89
CA MET A 307 17.32 4.41 7.65
C MET A 307 17.12 4.60 9.14
N ALA A 308 17.49 5.76 9.70
CA ALA A 308 17.25 6.08 11.11
C ALA A 308 15.76 6.08 11.45
N ALA A 309 14.93 6.71 10.62
CA ALA A 309 13.48 6.72 10.82
C ALA A 309 12.90 5.31 10.76
N GLY A 310 13.19 4.58 9.69
CA GLY A 310 12.65 3.25 9.45
C GLY A 310 13.11 2.23 10.48
N LEU A 311 14.38 2.17 10.78
CA LEU A 311 14.93 1.24 11.77
C LEU A 311 14.36 1.48 13.17
N THR A 312 14.20 2.73 13.58
CA THR A 312 13.57 3.07 14.85
C THR A 312 12.13 2.55 14.92
N GLN A 313 11.35 2.74 13.86
CA GLN A 313 9.97 2.22 13.81
C GLN A 313 9.93 0.70 13.84
N LEU A 314 10.76 0.02 13.04
CA LEU A 314 10.76 -1.43 12.99
C LEU A 314 11.22 -2.06 14.31
N LYS A 315 12.23 -1.49 14.96
CA LYS A 315 12.67 -1.94 16.31
C LYS A 315 11.55 -1.78 17.33
N TYR A 316 10.86 -0.66 17.31
CA TYR A 316 9.73 -0.43 18.21
C TYR A 316 8.61 -1.45 17.98
N LEU A 317 8.24 -1.69 16.74
CA LEU A 317 7.20 -2.67 16.40
C LEU A 317 7.60 -4.10 16.80
N TYR A 318 8.86 -4.45 16.64
CA TYR A 318 9.36 -5.77 17.03
C TYR A 318 9.34 -5.95 18.56
N ASP A 319 9.73 -4.93 19.31
CA ASP A 319 9.76 -4.95 20.77
C ASP A 319 8.36 -4.83 21.39
N HIS A 320 7.36 -4.39 20.63
CA HIS A 320 5.98 -4.16 21.08
C HIS A 320 4.97 -4.86 20.18
N GLN A 321 5.14 -6.16 19.96
CA GLN A 321 4.28 -6.91 19.03
C GLN A 321 2.81 -7.03 19.51
N GLU A 322 2.51 -6.72 20.76
CA GLU A 322 1.15 -6.53 21.26
C GLU A 322 0.37 -5.49 20.47
N ILE A 323 1.04 -4.54 19.80
CA ILE A 323 0.43 -3.55 18.91
C ILE A 323 -0.41 -4.22 17.83
N TYR A 324 0.06 -5.34 17.28
CA TYR A 324 -0.68 -6.07 16.24
C TYR A 324 -1.98 -6.68 16.76
N THR A 325 -1.97 -7.22 17.98
CA THR A 325 -3.18 -7.72 18.64
C THR A 325 -4.15 -6.56 18.92
N GLU A 326 -3.64 -5.43 19.37
CA GLU A 326 -4.44 -4.23 19.62
C GLU A 326 -5.03 -3.66 18.33
N LEU A 327 -4.27 -3.60 17.25
CA LEU A 327 -4.75 -3.15 15.94
C LEU A 327 -5.85 -4.07 15.39
N GLU A 328 -5.71 -5.37 15.56
CA GLU A 328 -6.74 -6.34 15.19
C GLU A 328 -8.07 -6.07 15.94
N LYS A 329 -7.99 -5.83 17.26
CA LYS A 329 -9.16 -5.47 18.08
C LYS A 329 -9.77 -4.13 17.67
N LYS A 330 -8.94 -3.13 17.39
CA LYS A 330 -9.39 -1.82 16.91
C LYS A 330 -10.06 -1.91 15.55
N GLY A 331 -9.53 -2.73 14.66
CA GLY A 331 -10.15 -3.01 13.36
C GLY A 331 -11.52 -3.65 13.51
N GLU A 332 -11.64 -4.63 14.38
CA GLU A 332 -12.92 -5.26 14.68
C GLU A 332 -13.92 -4.27 15.29
N LEU A 333 -13.47 -3.42 16.21
CA LEU A 333 -14.32 -2.39 16.84
C LEU A 333 -14.81 -1.37 15.80
N LEU A 334 -13.91 -0.81 14.99
CA LEU A 334 -14.27 0.21 14.00
C LEU A 334 -15.02 -0.40 12.81
N TYR A 335 -14.39 -1.31 12.10
CA TYR A 335 -14.93 -1.84 10.85
C TYR A 335 -16.09 -2.80 11.08
N GLY A 336 -16.00 -3.63 12.11
CA GLY A 336 -17.11 -4.45 12.56
C GLY A 336 -18.29 -3.60 13.04
N GLY A 337 -17.98 -2.50 13.75
CA GLY A 337 -19.00 -1.52 14.19
C GLY A 337 -19.68 -0.81 13.03
N MET A 338 -18.93 -0.42 12.00
CA MET A 338 -19.48 0.17 10.77
C MET A 338 -20.40 -0.81 10.04
N GLY A 339 -19.98 -2.06 9.89
CA GLY A 339 -20.79 -3.11 9.28
C GLY A 339 -22.09 -3.35 10.05
N LYS A 340 -22.04 -3.29 11.37
CA LYS A 340 -23.23 -3.41 12.25
C LYS A 340 -24.19 -2.25 12.04
N ILE A 341 -23.70 -1.00 11.94
CA ILE A 341 -24.51 0.19 11.66
C ILE A 341 -25.23 0.05 10.32
N VAL A 342 -24.51 -0.36 9.28
CA VAL A 342 -25.06 -0.60 7.94
C VAL A 342 -26.22 -1.61 8.01
N LYS A 343 -26.01 -2.70 8.70
CA LYS A 343 -27.03 -3.75 8.88
C LYS A 343 -28.24 -3.26 9.66
N GLU A 344 -28.03 -2.57 10.78
CA GLU A 344 -29.11 -2.04 11.63
C GLU A 344 -29.96 -1.00 10.90
N LYS A 345 -29.36 -0.22 10.01
CA LYS A 345 -30.06 0.77 9.18
C LYS A 345 -30.70 0.16 7.92
N GLY A 346 -30.50 -1.12 7.66
CA GLY A 346 -31.03 -1.78 6.46
C GLY A 346 -30.40 -1.27 5.17
N LEU A 347 -29.15 -0.76 5.21
CA LEU A 347 -28.43 -0.26 4.04
C LEU A 347 -27.81 -1.41 3.26
N ASN A 348 -27.88 -1.32 1.95
CA ASN A 348 -27.33 -2.34 1.05
C ASN A 348 -25.88 -1.99 0.66
N TYR A 349 -24.99 -2.00 1.65
CA TYR A 349 -23.56 -1.74 1.51
C TYR A 349 -22.73 -2.89 2.06
N GLN A 350 -21.46 -2.96 1.66
CA GLN A 350 -20.54 -4.02 2.08
C GLN A 350 -19.36 -3.41 2.87
N MET A 351 -19.05 -4.01 4.02
CA MET A 351 -17.88 -3.65 4.81
C MET A 351 -16.85 -4.76 4.74
N ASN A 352 -15.68 -4.47 4.15
CA ASN A 352 -14.54 -5.38 4.13
C ASN A 352 -13.44 -4.87 5.04
N TYR A 353 -12.78 -5.77 5.77
CA TYR A 353 -11.60 -5.41 6.55
C TYR A 353 -10.70 -6.60 6.83
N VAL A 354 -9.42 -6.31 7.02
CA VAL A 354 -8.39 -7.24 7.48
C VAL A 354 -7.50 -6.48 8.45
N GLY A 355 -7.50 -6.87 9.73
CA GLY A 355 -6.72 -6.18 10.75
C GLY A 355 -7.09 -4.70 10.84
N SER A 356 -6.09 -3.84 10.63
CA SER A 356 -6.24 -2.38 10.69
C SER A 356 -6.64 -1.72 9.37
N LEU A 357 -6.88 -2.51 8.33
CA LEU A 357 -7.29 -2.05 6.99
C LEU A 357 -8.77 -2.29 6.77
N GLY A 358 -9.51 -1.30 6.29
CA GLY A 358 -10.94 -1.48 6.02
C GLY A 358 -11.47 -0.54 4.95
N SER A 359 -12.58 -0.93 4.33
CA SER A 359 -13.30 -0.14 3.34
C SER A 359 -14.79 -0.39 3.42
N LEU A 360 -15.56 0.68 3.40
CA LEU A 360 -17.01 0.63 3.21
C LEU A 360 -17.31 0.81 1.72
N PHE A 361 -17.89 -0.22 1.11
CA PHE A 361 -18.28 -0.19 -0.29
C PHE A 361 -19.77 0.12 -0.44
N PHE A 362 -20.06 1.13 -1.26
CA PHE A 362 -21.43 1.58 -1.53
C PHE A 362 -22.07 0.72 -2.64
N THR A 363 -22.13 -0.58 -2.41
CA THR A 363 -22.72 -1.58 -3.30
C THR A 363 -23.33 -2.72 -2.50
N GLY A 364 -24.39 -3.31 -3.05
CA GLY A 364 -25.03 -4.49 -2.47
C GLY A 364 -24.33 -5.82 -2.80
N GLN A 365 -23.40 -5.81 -3.74
CA GLN A 365 -22.68 -7.03 -4.12
C GLN A 365 -21.56 -7.32 -3.11
N PRO A 366 -21.32 -8.60 -2.77
CA PRO A 366 -20.07 -8.96 -2.09
C PRO A 366 -18.86 -8.50 -2.92
N VAL A 367 -17.93 -7.79 -2.29
CA VAL A 367 -16.76 -7.26 -2.98
C VAL A 367 -15.60 -8.22 -2.78
N VAL A 368 -15.21 -8.91 -3.84
CA VAL A 368 -14.21 -9.97 -3.84
C VAL A 368 -13.14 -9.80 -4.92
N ASP A 369 -13.33 -8.84 -5.82
CA ASP A 369 -12.45 -8.53 -6.94
C ASP A 369 -12.66 -7.10 -7.44
N TYR A 370 -11.96 -6.75 -8.51
CA TYR A 370 -12.05 -5.41 -9.10
C TYR A 370 -13.44 -5.12 -9.71
N VAL A 371 -14.02 -6.10 -10.39
CA VAL A 371 -15.35 -5.94 -11.03
C VAL A 371 -16.41 -5.63 -9.97
N SER A 372 -16.45 -6.40 -8.88
CA SER A 372 -17.40 -6.17 -7.79
C SER A 372 -17.10 -4.87 -7.03
N ALA A 373 -15.84 -4.49 -6.85
CA ALA A 373 -15.48 -3.20 -6.25
C ALA A 373 -16.00 -2.03 -7.11
N LYS A 374 -15.91 -2.12 -8.42
CA LYS A 374 -16.37 -1.10 -9.36
C LYS A 374 -17.89 -0.96 -9.44
N SER A 375 -18.66 -1.89 -8.90
CA SER A 375 -20.12 -1.76 -8.78
C SER A 375 -20.54 -0.73 -7.74
N SER A 376 -19.59 -0.16 -7.00
CA SER A 376 -19.84 0.84 -5.96
C SER A 376 -20.33 2.16 -6.53
N ASP A 377 -21.29 2.78 -5.84
CA ASP A 377 -21.80 4.12 -6.14
C ASP A 377 -20.81 5.17 -5.62
N THR A 378 -19.98 5.68 -6.51
CA THR A 378 -18.94 6.67 -6.19
C THR A 378 -19.51 8.04 -5.84
N VAL A 379 -20.72 8.38 -6.31
CA VAL A 379 -21.42 9.61 -5.96
C VAL A 379 -21.89 9.54 -4.49
N ALA A 380 -22.47 8.42 -4.09
CA ALA A 380 -22.86 8.17 -2.70
C ALA A 380 -21.65 8.20 -1.76
N PHE A 381 -20.52 7.61 -2.18
CA PHE A 381 -19.27 7.70 -1.42
C PHE A 381 -18.82 9.16 -1.25
N ALA A 382 -18.85 9.96 -2.31
CA ALA A 382 -18.44 11.37 -2.26
C ALA A 382 -19.27 12.17 -1.25
N GLU A 383 -20.57 11.96 -1.22
CA GLU A 383 -21.46 12.59 -0.24
C GLU A 383 -21.17 12.14 1.18
N TYR A 384 -20.96 10.84 1.39
CA TYR A 384 -20.55 10.30 2.68
C TYR A 384 -19.20 10.89 3.14
N PHE A 385 -18.21 10.96 2.27
CA PHE A 385 -16.91 11.57 2.55
C PHE A 385 -17.05 13.02 3.03
N LYS A 386 -17.82 13.84 2.31
CA LYS A 386 -18.07 15.25 2.65
C LYS A 386 -18.69 15.41 4.03
N LYS A 387 -19.70 14.58 4.33
CA LYS A 387 -20.39 14.62 5.62
C LYS A 387 -19.45 14.22 6.76
N MET A 388 -18.65 13.18 6.58
CA MET A 388 -17.65 12.76 7.56
C MET A 388 -16.58 13.83 7.76
N LEU A 389 -16.09 14.45 6.68
CA LEU A 389 -15.12 15.53 6.75
C LEU A 389 -15.67 16.72 7.56
N ASN A 390 -16.94 17.08 7.36
CA ASN A 390 -17.61 18.13 8.12
C ASN A 390 -17.78 17.80 9.60
N MET A 391 -17.75 16.52 9.95
CA MET A 391 -17.74 16.05 11.34
C MET A 391 -16.34 15.91 11.94
N GLY A 392 -15.31 16.35 11.22
CA GLY A 392 -13.93 16.29 11.69
C GLY A 392 -13.28 14.93 11.52
N ILE A 393 -13.70 14.15 10.52
CA ILE A 393 -13.14 12.83 10.23
C ILE A 393 -12.64 12.81 8.79
N HIS A 394 -11.35 12.60 8.60
CA HIS A 394 -10.72 12.58 7.29
C HIS A 394 -10.34 11.17 6.89
N MET A 395 -11.07 10.63 5.93
CA MET A 395 -10.77 9.38 5.26
C MET A 395 -10.05 9.63 3.94
N ALA A 396 -9.66 8.58 3.24
CA ALA A 396 -9.18 8.70 1.87
C ALA A 396 -10.27 9.27 0.95
N PRO A 397 -9.94 10.24 0.09
CA PRO A 397 -10.94 10.90 -0.79
C PRO A 397 -11.24 10.06 -2.05
N SER A 398 -11.40 8.76 -1.90
CA SER A 398 -11.75 7.82 -2.96
C SER A 398 -12.35 6.55 -2.38
N GLN A 399 -13.40 6.04 -3.03
CA GLN A 399 -14.03 4.75 -2.70
C GLN A 399 -13.03 3.59 -2.77
N PHE A 400 -12.03 3.70 -3.63
CA PHE A 400 -11.09 2.60 -3.95
C PHE A 400 -9.80 2.65 -3.13
N GLU A 401 -9.81 3.37 -2.02
CA GLU A 401 -8.70 3.43 -1.08
C GLU A 401 -9.09 2.80 0.26
N ALA A 402 -8.08 2.34 1.00
CA ALA A 402 -8.27 1.78 2.33
C ALA A 402 -8.35 2.87 3.40
N MET A 403 -9.08 2.58 4.47
CA MET A 403 -8.90 3.24 5.77
C MET A 403 -7.78 2.54 6.53
N PHE A 404 -7.04 3.32 7.32
CA PHE A 404 -5.92 2.82 8.13
C PHE A 404 -6.11 3.20 9.60
N LEU A 405 -5.97 2.23 10.47
CA LEU A 405 -5.85 2.45 11.92
C LEU A 405 -4.38 2.48 12.33
N SER A 406 -4.08 3.26 13.35
CA SER A 406 -2.78 3.32 14.00
C SER A 406 -2.88 2.99 15.49
N ALA A 407 -1.74 2.76 16.12
CA ALA A 407 -1.66 2.57 17.57
C ALA A 407 -2.17 3.79 18.36
N ALA A 408 -2.19 4.97 17.74
CA ALA A 408 -2.67 6.21 18.36
C ALA A 408 -4.19 6.39 18.34
N HIS A 409 -4.93 5.59 17.57
CA HIS A 409 -6.39 5.57 17.60
C HIS A 409 -6.85 4.83 18.87
N THR A 410 -7.38 5.56 19.84
CA THR A 410 -7.94 4.98 21.07
C THR A 410 -9.36 4.43 20.81
N ASP A 411 -9.84 3.60 21.72
CA ASP A 411 -11.21 3.08 21.64
C ASP A 411 -12.23 4.22 21.69
N GLU A 412 -11.96 5.28 22.49
CA GLU A 412 -12.82 6.47 22.58
C GLU A 412 -12.91 7.21 21.25
N ILE A 413 -11.76 7.38 20.57
CA ILE A 413 -11.72 8.02 19.24
C ILE A 413 -12.45 7.17 18.20
N ILE A 414 -12.33 5.85 18.27
CA ILE A 414 -13.06 4.93 17.39
C ILE A 414 -14.56 5.02 17.64
N MET A 415 -14.99 5.09 18.91
CA MET A 415 -16.40 5.26 19.26
C MET A 415 -16.96 6.59 18.77
N GLU A 416 -16.19 7.67 18.87
CA GLU A 416 -16.54 8.97 18.30
C GLU A 416 -16.75 8.88 16.78
N THR A 417 -15.88 8.15 16.09
CA THR A 417 -16.02 7.90 14.65
C THR A 417 -17.29 7.10 14.34
N LEU A 418 -17.59 6.06 15.10
CA LEU A 418 -18.80 5.24 14.93
C LEU A 418 -20.08 6.07 15.14
N ASP A 419 -20.08 6.98 16.12
CA ASP A 419 -21.18 7.90 16.34
C ASP A 419 -21.43 8.80 15.12
N ALA A 420 -20.34 9.31 14.53
CA ALA A 420 -20.42 10.09 13.30
C ALA A 420 -20.93 9.27 12.12
N VAL A 421 -20.43 8.05 11.93
CA VAL A 421 -20.91 7.14 10.88
C VAL A 421 -22.42 6.90 11.01
N LYS A 422 -22.88 6.67 12.22
CA LYS A 422 -24.30 6.43 12.51
C LYS A 422 -25.18 7.64 12.18
N LEU A 423 -24.68 8.85 12.39
CA LEU A 423 -25.39 10.07 12.04
C LEU A 423 -25.40 10.33 10.53
N VAL A 424 -24.33 9.99 9.83
CA VAL A 424 -24.11 10.34 8.43
C VAL A 424 -24.75 9.33 7.47
N LEU A 425 -24.73 8.05 7.79
CA LEU A 425 -25.37 7.00 7.00
C LEU A 425 -26.88 6.95 7.30
#